data_8a0e04a5e2c608c27aced90d926d4c19
#
_entry.id   8a0e04a5e2c608c27aced90d926d4c19
#
_cell.length_a   1.000
_cell.length_b   1.000
_cell.length_c   1.000
_cell.angle_alpha   90.00
_cell.angle_beta   90.00
_cell.angle_gamma   90.00
#
_symmetry.space_group_name_H-M   'P 1'
#
loop_
_entity.id
_entity.type
_entity.pdbx_description
1 polymer ?
#
loop_
_entity_poly.entity_id
_entity_poly.type
_entity_poly.pdbx_seq_one_letter_code
_entity_poly.pdbx_strand_id
1 'polypeptide(L)'
;MKFKGIYLSLFVLFLIGCSPHQQQHEDKGNIYPSEDFPVPPALSLPSAGVRITPEINSNGGVSYTSLRTIMAQNGRVLTVWALAEGNWLWAYGPLASSSFGEVRNWHIVPINKNGKNIFKFVNGVTGTCMEAYKNGLVHSSCNSEKSAQDFLIIPATNGGVFIKSLSQNKCVKYDIVTHTIYSTVYLTECVSLKDKTYDQIWYIAPALTNTIPLP
;
A
#
# COMPACT_ATOMS: atom_id res chain seq x y z
N MET A 1 -52.28 -29.96 67.75
CA MET A 1 -51.01 -29.20 67.75
C MET A 1 -50.42 -29.25 66.31
N LYS A 2 -50.36 -28.07 65.64
CA LYS A 2 -49.90 -27.96 64.29
C LYS A 2 -48.48 -27.37 64.28
N PHE A 3 -47.50 -28.16 63.83
CA PHE A 3 -46.15 -27.64 63.61
C PHE A 3 -46.07 -26.99 62.19
N LYS A 4 -45.78 -25.73 62.17
CA LYS A 4 -45.46 -24.97 60.95
C LYS A 4 -43.99 -25.14 60.66
N GLY A 5 -43.68 -25.85 59.54
CA GLY A 5 -42.33 -25.91 59.00
C GLY A 5 -41.93 -24.56 58.37
N ILE A 6 -40.82 -24.06 58.78
CA ILE A 6 -40.17 -22.88 58.20
C ILE A 6 -39.25 -23.35 57.06
N TYR A 7 -39.60 -23.04 55.82
CA TYR A 7 -38.73 -23.25 54.66
C TYR A 7 -37.73 -22.09 54.58
N LEU A 8 -36.47 -22.40 54.89
CA LEU A 8 -35.37 -21.50 54.70
C LEU A 8 -34.95 -21.59 53.22
N SER A 9 -35.35 -20.61 52.41
CA SER A 9 -34.96 -20.53 51.02
C SER A 9 -33.56 -19.98 50.91
N LEU A 10 -32.61 -20.84 50.55
CA LEU A 10 -31.22 -20.44 50.28
C LEU A 10 -31.13 -19.79 48.89
N PHE A 11 -31.08 -18.46 48.88
CA PHE A 11 -30.82 -17.72 47.65
C PHE A 11 -29.34 -17.80 47.31
N VAL A 12 -28.98 -18.70 46.42
CA VAL A 12 -27.64 -18.72 45.79
C VAL A 12 -27.58 -17.63 44.73
N LEU A 13 -26.96 -16.52 45.05
CA LEU A 13 -26.60 -15.47 44.10
C LEU A 13 -25.50 -16.01 43.17
N PHE A 14 -25.87 -16.43 41.98
CA PHE A 14 -24.93 -16.59 40.88
C PHE A 14 -24.52 -15.19 40.41
N LEU A 15 -23.35 -14.74 40.82
CA LEU A 15 -22.65 -13.64 40.16
C LEU A 15 -22.16 -14.15 38.81
N ILE A 16 -22.97 -13.93 37.77
CA ILE A 16 -22.53 -14.07 36.39
C ILE A 16 -21.61 -12.88 36.12
N GLY A 17 -20.31 -13.12 36.29
CA GLY A 17 -19.29 -12.19 35.80
C GLY A 17 -19.43 -12.05 34.31
N CYS A 18 -19.93 -10.90 33.85
CA CYS A 18 -19.76 -10.47 32.48
C CYS A 18 -18.27 -10.25 32.24
N SER A 19 -17.56 -11.26 31.79
CA SER A 19 -16.31 -11.06 31.06
C SER A 19 -16.64 -10.28 29.79
N PRO A 20 -15.95 -9.16 29.51
CA PRO A 20 -16.07 -8.56 28.21
C PRO A 20 -15.54 -9.61 27.22
N HIS A 21 -16.42 -10.15 26.43
CA HIS A 21 -16.11 -10.99 25.31
C HIS A 21 -15.33 -10.07 24.34
N GLN A 22 -14.00 -10.14 24.39
CA GLN A 22 -13.19 -9.66 23.29
C GLN A 22 -13.64 -10.49 22.09
N GLN A 23 -14.50 -9.90 21.27
CA GLN A 23 -14.71 -10.38 19.91
C GLN A 23 -13.34 -10.29 19.23
N GLN A 24 -12.61 -11.40 19.26
CA GLN A 24 -11.60 -11.65 18.27
C GLN A 24 -12.35 -11.64 16.94
N HIS A 25 -12.27 -10.54 16.26
CA HIS A 25 -12.54 -10.48 14.85
C HIS A 25 -11.56 -11.48 14.22
N GLU A 26 -12.00 -12.71 13.99
CA GLU A 26 -11.33 -13.60 13.05
C GLU A 26 -11.42 -12.96 11.68
N ASP A 27 -10.41 -12.21 11.35
CA ASP A 27 -10.21 -11.60 10.04
C ASP A 27 -9.80 -12.73 9.09
N LYS A 28 -10.81 -13.50 8.64
CA LYS A 28 -10.64 -14.58 7.69
C LYS A 28 -10.27 -13.98 6.35
N GLY A 29 -8.99 -13.77 6.11
CA GLY A 29 -8.48 -13.47 4.79
C GLY A 29 -7.48 -12.35 4.63
N ASN A 30 -7.19 -11.56 5.64
CA ASN A 30 -6.10 -10.59 5.59
C ASN A 30 -4.78 -11.29 5.92
N ILE A 31 -4.18 -11.88 4.91
CA ILE A 31 -2.78 -12.30 5.01
C ILE A 31 -1.96 -11.03 4.87
N TYR A 32 -1.73 -10.34 5.98
CA TYR A 32 -0.68 -9.34 6.03
C TYR A 32 0.63 -9.97 5.60
N PRO A 33 1.50 -9.25 4.90
CA PRO A 33 2.89 -9.67 4.78
C PRO A 33 3.34 -9.97 6.22
N SER A 34 3.81 -11.19 6.47
CA SER A 34 4.05 -11.76 7.79
C SER A 34 4.70 -10.76 8.75
N GLU A 35 4.37 -10.84 10.03
CA GLU A 35 4.84 -9.96 11.12
C GLU A 35 6.36 -9.88 11.29
N ASP A 36 7.11 -10.68 10.52
CA ASP A 36 8.57 -10.73 10.50
C ASP A 36 9.25 -9.59 9.71
N PHE A 37 8.49 -8.57 9.27
CA PHE A 37 9.12 -7.41 8.63
C PHE A 37 9.67 -6.48 9.71
N PRO A 38 11.00 -6.32 9.79
CA PRO A 38 11.58 -5.38 10.72
C PRO A 38 11.02 -4.00 10.44
N VAL A 39 10.58 -3.32 11.50
CA VAL A 39 10.29 -1.89 11.47
C VAL A 39 11.49 -1.21 10.80
N PRO A 40 11.28 -0.46 9.70
CA PRO A 40 12.40 0.14 9.01
C PRO A 40 13.24 0.97 9.98
N PRO A 41 14.55 0.72 10.08
CA PRO A 41 15.43 1.65 10.76
C PRO A 41 15.29 3.01 10.07
N ALA A 42 15.35 4.09 10.83
CA ALA A 42 15.40 5.43 10.25
C ALA A 42 16.56 5.45 9.24
N LEU A 43 16.20 5.50 7.96
CA LEU A 43 17.18 5.47 6.88
C LEU A 43 18.04 6.73 6.98
N SER A 44 19.30 6.55 7.32
CA SER A 44 20.33 7.49 6.91
C SER A 44 20.48 7.35 5.40
N LEU A 45 19.77 8.18 4.65
CA LEU A 45 19.93 8.26 3.20
C LEU A 45 21.39 8.59 2.89
N PRO A 46 22.03 7.86 1.96
CA PRO A 46 23.26 8.35 1.39
C PRO A 46 22.96 9.74 0.81
N SER A 47 23.75 10.72 1.26
CA SER A 47 23.68 12.08 0.75
C SER A 47 23.67 12.08 -0.77
N ALA A 48 22.71 12.80 -1.32
CA ALA A 48 22.45 13.08 -2.73
C ALA A 48 23.62 12.71 -3.67
N GLY A 49 23.56 11.51 -4.23
CA GLY A 49 24.55 11.09 -5.18
C GLY A 49 23.94 10.12 -6.17
N VAL A 50 23.90 10.54 -7.39
CA VAL A 50 23.52 9.82 -8.60
C VAL A 50 22.02 9.85 -8.87
N ARG A 51 21.58 10.94 -9.48
CA ARG A 51 20.44 10.93 -10.39
C ARG A 51 20.77 9.94 -11.49
N ILE A 52 20.27 8.74 -11.41
CA ILE A 52 20.17 7.88 -12.58
C ILE A 52 18.99 8.42 -13.37
N THR A 53 19.22 9.41 -14.19
CA THR A 53 18.35 9.71 -15.32
C THR A 53 18.54 8.55 -16.28
N PRO A 54 17.52 7.73 -16.55
CA PRO A 54 17.63 6.73 -17.60
C PRO A 54 17.80 7.47 -18.92
N GLU A 55 19.01 7.53 -19.45
CA GLU A 55 19.23 7.97 -20.82
C GLU A 55 18.69 6.91 -21.74
N ILE A 56 17.68 7.29 -22.51
CA ILE A 56 17.11 6.44 -23.52
C ILE A 56 17.88 6.66 -24.81
N ASN A 57 18.50 5.59 -25.26
CA ASN A 57 19.11 5.53 -26.56
C ASN A 57 18.05 5.69 -27.67
N SER A 58 18.40 6.43 -28.69
CA SER A 58 17.63 6.92 -29.82
C SER A 58 16.98 5.86 -30.77
N ASN A 59 16.90 4.61 -30.33
CA ASN A 59 16.30 3.53 -31.12
C ASN A 59 15.14 2.86 -30.37
N GLY A 60 14.00 3.55 -30.31
CA GLY A 60 12.76 3.01 -29.74
C GLY A 60 12.48 3.45 -28.31
N GLY A 61 12.83 4.67 -27.96
CA GLY A 61 12.79 5.18 -26.63
C GLY A 61 11.41 5.19 -25.99
N VAL A 62 11.31 4.52 -24.83
CA VAL A 62 10.22 4.75 -23.89
C VAL A 62 10.34 6.20 -23.41
N SER A 63 9.42 7.07 -23.80
CA SER A 63 9.34 8.41 -23.25
C SER A 63 8.92 8.27 -21.78
N TYR A 64 9.87 8.46 -20.86
CA TYR A 64 9.52 8.50 -19.43
C TYR A 64 8.64 9.71 -19.19
N THR A 65 7.45 9.43 -18.70
CA THR A 65 6.59 10.48 -18.19
C THR A 65 7.28 11.18 -17.01
N SER A 66 6.93 12.45 -16.78
CA SER A 66 7.39 13.17 -15.60
C SER A 66 7.10 12.35 -14.32
N LEU A 67 7.97 12.48 -13.33
CA LEU A 67 7.80 11.83 -12.02
C LEU A 67 6.45 12.19 -11.41
N ARG A 68 5.83 11.20 -10.81
CA ARG A 68 4.54 11.30 -10.13
C ARG A 68 4.62 10.66 -8.74
N THR A 69 3.80 11.15 -7.85
CA THR A 69 3.57 10.51 -6.55
C THR A 69 2.28 9.70 -6.63
N ILE A 70 2.30 8.47 -6.14
CA ILE A 70 1.10 7.63 -6.02
C ILE A 70 0.59 7.80 -4.59
N MET A 71 -0.51 8.51 -4.44
CA MET A 71 -1.03 8.94 -3.14
C MET A 71 -2.36 8.25 -2.83
N ALA A 72 -2.47 7.69 -1.65
CA ALA A 72 -3.72 7.19 -1.10
C ALA A 72 -4.65 8.34 -0.72
N GLN A 73 -5.95 8.10 -0.57
CA GLN A 73 -6.92 9.14 -0.20
C GLN A 73 -6.63 9.80 1.15
N ASN A 74 -6.02 9.07 2.08
CA ASN A 74 -5.60 9.62 3.38
C ASN A 74 -4.27 10.40 3.30
N GLY A 75 -3.77 10.71 2.11
CA GLY A 75 -2.53 11.45 1.88
C GLY A 75 -1.25 10.62 1.98
N ARG A 76 -1.32 9.33 2.29
CA ARG A 76 -0.13 8.48 2.35
C ARG A 76 0.38 8.18 0.94
N VAL A 77 1.70 8.11 0.80
CA VAL A 77 2.37 7.94 -0.50
C VAL A 77 3.06 6.59 -0.60
N LEU A 78 2.89 5.94 -1.73
CA LEU A 78 3.55 4.68 -2.03
C LEU A 78 5.06 4.87 -2.16
N THR A 79 5.81 4.21 -1.30
CA THR A 79 7.23 4.48 -1.07
C THR A 79 8.06 3.20 -1.09
N VAL A 80 9.24 3.25 -1.72
CA VAL A 80 10.31 2.28 -1.52
C VAL A 80 11.03 2.65 -0.22
N TRP A 81 10.83 1.89 0.84
CA TRP A 81 11.44 2.18 2.14
C TRP A 81 12.82 1.54 2.31
N ALA A 82 13.10 0.44 1.61
CA ALA A 82 14.37 -0.25 1.63
C ALA A 82 14.86 -0.46 0.19
N LEU A 83 16.10 -0.07 -0.09
CA LEU A 83 16.63 0.04 -1.46
C LEU A 83 16.96 -1.31 -2.10
N ALA A 84 17.16 -2.36 -1.30
CA ALA A 84 17.41 -3.71 -1.83
C ALA A 84 16.17 -4.24 -2.54
N GLU A 85 16.35 -4.82 -3.71
CA GLU A 85 15.28 -5.43 -4.49
C GLU A 85 14.58 -6.56 -3.71
N GLY A 86 13.29 -6.76 -3.99
CA GLY A 86 12.45 -7.73 -3.30
C GLY A 86 11.84 -7.23 -1.99
N ASN A 87 12.20 -6.01 -1.55
CA ASN A 87 11.56 -5.42 -0.39
C ASN A 87 10.14 -4.93 -0.70
N TRP A 88 9.28 -5.00 0.30
CA TRP A 88 7.90 -4.58 0.22
C TRP A 88 7.76 -3.08 0.03
N LEU A 89 6.74 -2.68 -0.70
CA LEU A 89 6.32 -1.28 -0.80
C LEU A 89 5.34 -0.97 0.34
N TRP A 90 5.46 0.23 0.88
CA TRP A 90 4.60 0.73 1.95
C TRP A 90 4.03 2.10 1.58
N ALA A 91 2.91 2.47 2.19
CA ALA A 91 2.36 3.82 2.06
C ALA A 91 2.66 4.64 3.31
N TYR A 92 3.52 5.65 3.20
CA TYR A 92 3.93 6.53 4.30
C TYR A 92 3.19 7.85 4.28
N GLY A 93 2.93 8.42 5.45
CA GLY A 93 2.45 9.79 5.55
C GLY A 93 3.40 10.77 4.83
N PRO A 94 2.91 11.86 4.21
CA PRO A 94 3.76 12.77 3.44
C PRO A 94 4.96 13.32 4.21
N LEU A 95 4.75 13.69 5.47
CA LEU A 95 5.82 14.17 6.35
C LEU A 95 6.82 13.04 6.69
N ALA A 96 6.31 11.86 7.07
CA ALA A 96 7.17 10.72 7.37
C ALA A 96 7.95 10.25 6.14
N SER A 97 7.35 10.33 4.93
CA SER A 97 8.02 9.97 3.68
C SER A 97 9.07 10.99 3.23
N SER A 98 9.11 12.18 3.79
CA SER A 98 10.10 13.18 3.42
C SER A 98 11.55 12.73 3.69
N SER A 99 11.75 11.92 4.73
CA SER A 99 13.04 11.32 5.05
C SER A 99 13.55 10.32 4.01
N PHE A 100 12.66 9.75 3.19
CA PHE A 100 13.03 8.83 2.11
C PHE A 100 13.43 9.55 0.81
N GLY A 101 13.28 10.87 0.75
CA GLY A 101 13.60 11.65 -0.44
C GLY A 101 12.73 11.30 -1.65
N GLU A 102 13.34 11.18 -2.82
CA GLU A 102 12.63 10.98 -4.08
C GLU A 102 12.21 9.52 -4.37
N VAL A 103 12.58 8.53 -3.54
CA VAL A 103 12.16 7.13 -3.72
C VAL A 103 10.65 6.90 -3.56
N ARG A 104 9.90 7.94 -3.22
CA ARG A 104 8.44 8.00 -3.20
C ARG A 104 7.83 8.48 -4.51
N ASN A 105 8.65 8.77 -5.51
CA ASN A 105 8.22 9.23 -6.83
C ASN A 105 8.46 8.15 -7.90
N TRP A 106 7.56 8.10 -8.85
CA TRP A 106 7.47 7.05 -9.83
C TRP A 106 7.30 7.61 -11.24
N HIS A 107 7.96 7.01 -12.20
CA HIS A 107 7.59 7.13 -13.61
C HIS A 107 6.46 6.14 -13.90
N ILE A 108 5.39 6.62 -14.52
CA ILE A 108 4.28 5.79 -14.99
C ILE A 108 4.48 5.58 -16.47
N VAL A 109 4.96 4.41 -16.83
CA VAL A 109 5.37 4.09 -18.21
C VAL A 109 4.28 3.30 -18.91
N PRO A 110 3.61 3.88 -19.92
CA PRO A 110 2.64 3.14 -20.71
C PRO A 110 3.35 2.14 -21.61
N ILE A 111 2.81 0.94 -21.69
CA ILE A 111 3.23 -0.10 -22.62
C ILE A 111 2.00 -0.63 -23.35
N ASN A 112 2.14 -0.88 -24.66
CA ASN A 112 1.08 -1.52 -25.42
C ASN A 112 1.42 -3.02 -25.54
N LYS A 113 0.62 -3.86 -24.90
CA LYS A 113 0.69 -5.31 -25.06
C LYS A 113 -0.66 -5.82 -25.60
N ASN A 114 -0.65 -6.40 -26.77
CA ASN A 114 -1.83 -6.99 -27.39
C ASN A 114 -3.04 -6.01 -27.47
N GLY A 115 -2.79 -4.75 -27.82
CA GLY A 115 -3.82 -3.71 -27.94
C GLY A 115 -4.36 -3.19 -26.61
N LYS A 116 -3.80 -3.61 -25.47
CA LYS A 116 -4.18 -3.11 -24.13
C LYS A 116 -3.17 -2.08 -23.65
N ASN A 117 -3.67 -0.97 -23.13
CA ASN A 117 -2.86 0.01 -22.42
C ASN A 117 -2.52 -0.53 -21.02
N ILE A 118 -1.28 -0.92 -20.87
CA ILE A 118 -0.71 -1.45 -19.63
C ILE A 118 0.29 -0.42 -19.11
N PHE A 119 0.53 -0.40 -17.81
CA PHE A 119 1.46 0.52 -17.19
C PHE A 119 2.48 -0.24 -16.36
N LYS A 120 3.74 0.21 -16.43
CA LYS A 120 4.76 -0.11 -15.44
C LYS A 120 5.01 1.12 -14.57
N PHE A 121 5.27 0.87 -13.31
CA PHE A 121 5.64 1.92 -12.35
C PHE A 121 7.12 1.76 -12.04
N VAL A 122 7.92 2.69 -12.52
CA VAL A 122 9.38 2.68 -12.35
C VAL A 122 9.76 3.70 -11.29
N ASN A 123 10.43 3.27 -10.25
CA ASN A 123 10.86 4.18 -9.19
C ASN A 123 11.90 5.18 -9.71
N GLY A 124 11.73 6.46 -9.41
CA GLY A 124 12.54 7.54 -9.95
C GLY A 124 13.99 7.55 -9.47
N VAL A 125 14.30 6.85 -8.38
CA VAL A 125 15.65 6.80 -7.80
C VAL A 125 16.31 5.45 -8.02
N THR A 126 15.61 4.37 -7.67
CA THR A 126 16.19 3.01 -7.76
C THR A 126 16.16 2.47 -9.18
N GLY A 127 15.33 3.03 -10.07
CA GLY A 127 15.10 2.48 -11.41
C GLY A 127 14.39 1.13 -11.42
N THR A 128 13.98 0.63 -10.26
CA THR A 128 13.26 -0.66 -10.14
C THR A 128 11.78 -0.50 -10.43
N CYS A 129 11.15 -1.58 -10.85
CA CYS A 129 9.73 -1.65 -11.14
C CYS A 129 8.93 -2.16 -9.96
N MET A 130 7.74 -1.58 -9.75
CA MET A 130 6.70 -2.14 -8.89
C MET A 130 6.31 -3.52 -9.41
N GLU A 131 6.17 -4.47 -8.51
CA GLU A 131 5.88 -5.85 -8.82
C GLU A 131 4.84 -6.44 -7.87
N ALA A 132 3.83 -7.10 -8.42
CA ALA A 132 2.89 -7.89 -7.65
C ALA A 132 3.55 -9.19 -7.18
N TYR A 133 3.68 -9.36 -5.89
CA TYR A 133 4.29 -10.54 -5.30
C TYR A 133 3.45 -11.04 -4.12
N LYS A 134 3.11 -12.34 -4.13
CA LYS A 134 2.17 -12.91 -3.15
C LYS A 134 0.91 -12.04 -3.06
N ASN A 135 0.59 -11.55 -1.87
CA ASN A 135 -0.57 -10.68 -1.64
C ASN A 135 -0.22 -9.19 -1.53
N GLY A 136 0.97 -8.78 -1.92
CA GLY A 136 1.39 -7.38 -1.80
C GLY A 136 2.22 -6.90 -2.98
N LEU A 137 2.93 -5.82 -2.78
CA LEU A 137 3.79 -5.19 -3.76
C LEU A 137 5.23 -5.16 -3.27
N VAL A 138 6.16 -5.54 -4.13
CA VAL A 138 7.60 -5.36 -3.95
C VAL A 138 8.15 -4.49 -5.07
N HIS A 139 9.42 -4.15 -5.01
CA HIS A 139 10.13 -3.59 -6.15
C HIS A 139 11.27 -4.50 -6.58
N SER A 140 11.52 -4.59 -7.87
CA SER A 140 12.57 -5.44 -8.45
C SER A 140 13.06 -4.87 -9.77
N SER A 141 14.16 -5.41 -10.28
CA SER A 141 14.66 -5.05 -11.62
C SER A 141 13.55 -5.10 -12.66
N CYS A 142 13.46 -4.05 -13.48
CA CYS A 142 12.44 -3.97 -14.52
C CYS A 142 12.66 -5.03 -15.60
N ASN A 143 11.59 -5.74 -15.95
CA ASN A 143 11.59 -6.75 -16.99
C ASN A 143 10.33 -6.61 -17.85
N SER A 144 10.51 -6.43 -19.17
CA SER A 144 9.40 -6.24 -20.13
C SER A 144 8.47 -7.46 -20.18
N GLU A 145 9.00 -8.66 -20.00
CA GLU A 145 8.27 -9.92 -20.10
C GLU A 145 7.56 -10.32 -18.81
N LYS A 146 7.90 -9.68 -17.70
CA LYS A 146 7.39 -10.04 -16.37
C LYS A 146 5.98 -9.45 -16.16
N SER A 147 4.95 -10.26 -16.34
CA SER A 147 3.55 -9.85 -16.16
C SER A 147 3.21 -9.39 -14.74
N ALA A 148 3.98 -9.82 -13.74
CA ALA A 148 3.83 -9.35 -12.37
C ALA A 148 4.12 -7.84 -12.21
N GLN A 149 4.79 -7.22 -13.18
CA GLN A 149 5.06 -5.79 -13.24
C GLN A 149 4.09 -5.02 -14.14
N ASP A 150 3.07 -5.69 -14.67
CA ASP A 150 2.09 -5.12 -15.56
C ASP A 150 0.82 -4.76 -14.80
N PHE A 151 0.41 -3.49 -14.90
CA PHE A 151 -0.76 -2.97 -14.18
C PHE A 151 -1.73 -2.26 -15.12
N LEU A 152 -3.00 -2.23 -14.74
CA LEU A 152 -4.00 -1.36 -15.32
C LEU A 152 -4.25 -0.18 -14.39
N ILE A 153 -4.44 1.00 -14.98
CA ILE A 153 -4.93 2.18 -14.30
C ILE A 153 -6.39 2.36 -14.73
N ILE A 154 -7.31 2.20 -13.79
CA ILE A 154 -8.76 2.27 -14.03
C ILE A 154 -9.28 3.54 -13.36
N PRO A 155 -9.80 4.51 -14.12
CA PRO A 155 -10.34 5.74 -13.54
C PRO A 155 -11.51 5.48 -12.59
N ALA A 156 -11.53 6.19 -11.46
CA ALA A 156 -12.64 6.25 -10.53
C ALA A 156 -13.41 7.57 -10.70
N THR A 157 -14.66 7.60 -10.25
CA THR A 157 -15.56 8.76 -10.43
C THR A 157 -15.15 10.02 -9.66
N ASN A 158 -14.27 9.88 -8.66
CA ASN A 158 -13.81 10.97 -7.80
C ASN A 158 -12.46 11.57 -8.22
N GLY A 159 -11.99 11.29 -9.44
CA GLY A 159 -10.70 11.75 -9.94
C GLY A 159 -9.50 10.89 -9.51
N GLY A 160 -9.71 9.88 -8.69
CA GLY A 160 -8.71 8.87 -8.37
C GLY A 160 -8.69 7.73 -9.38
N VAL A 161 -7.89 6.72 -9.12
CA VAL A 161 -7.73 5.53 -9.95
C VAL A 161 -7.65 4.27 -9.09
N PHE A 162 -8.06 3.15 -9.66
CA PHE A 162 -7.66 1.83 -9.18
C PHE A 162 -6.41 1.40 -9.92
N ILE A 163 -5.47 0.84 -9.21
CA ILE A 163 -4.27 0.21 -9.76
C ILE A 163 -4.47 -1.30 -9.67
N LYS A 164 -4.60 -1.97 -10.81
CA LYS A 164 -4.92 -3.39 -10.87
C LYS A 164 -3.75 -4.18 -11.44
N SER A 165 -3.25 -5.15 -10.67
CA SER A 165 -2.27 -6.11 -11.17
C SER A 165 -2.89 -7.03 -12.20
N LEU A 166 -2.26 -7.17 -13.36
CA LEU A 166 -2.71 -8.09 -14.41
C LEU A 166 -2.42 -9.54 -14.07
N SER A 167 -1.27 -9.82 -13.45
CA SER A 167 -0.88 -11.20 -13.15
C SER A 167 -1.77 -11.84 -12.08
N GLN A 168 -2.27 -11.05 -11.13
CA GLN A 168 -3.10 -11.54 -10.04
C GLN A 168 -4.58 -11.19 -10.19
N ASN A 169 -4.93 -10.33 -11.14
CA ASN A 169 -6.28 -9.82 -11.34
C ASN A 169 -6.86 -9.08 -10.11
N LYS A 170 -6.00 -8.56 -9.23
CA LYS A 170 -6.32 -7.89 -7.96
C LYS A 170 -5.96 -6.43 -7.97
N CYS A 171 -6.64 -5.64 -7.16
CA CYS A 171 -6.41 -4.21 -6.99
C CYS A 171 -5.48 -3.93 -5.79
N VAL A 172 -4.68 -2.88 -5.94
CA VAL A 172 -3.81 -2.39 -4.88
C VAL A 172 -4.65 -1.68 -3.83
N LYS A 173 -4.52 -2.14 -2.60
CA LYS A 173 -5.21 -1.64 -1.42
C LYS A 173 -4.20 -1.18 -0.37
N TYR A 174 -4.59 -0.24 0.48
CA TYR A 174 -3.83 0.18 1.64
C TYR A 174 -4.69 0.13 2.90
N ASP A 175 -4.05 -0.11 4.06
CA ASP A 175 -4.75 -0.05 5.34
C ASP A 175 -5.05 1.38 5.76
N ILE A 176 -6.28 1.62 6.18
CA ILE A 176 -6.71 2.89 6.78
C ILE A 176 -6.37 2.86 8.28
N VAL A 177 -5.11 2.69 8.63
CA VAL A 177 -4.68 2.71 10.04
C VAL A 177 -4.32 4.14 10.43
N THR A 178 -4.96 4.65 11.48
CA THR A 178 -4.80 6.05 11.91
C THR A 178 -3.62 6.29 12.85
N HIS A 179 -3.04 5.23 13.41
CA HIS A 179 -2.07 5.36 14.52
C HIS A 179 -0.61 5.07 14.14
N THR A 180 -0.33 4.68 12.91
CA THR A 180 1.02 4.43 12.41
C THR A 180 1.44 5.47 11.40
N ILE A 181 2.76 5.68 11.25
CA ILE A 181 3.32 6.59 10.23
C ILE A 181 3.26 5.99 8.82
N TYR A 182 2.98 4.70 8.70
CA TYR A 182 2.85 3.97 7.43
C TYR A 182 1.60 3.10 7.41
N SER A 183 1.20 2.68 6.23
CA SER A 183 0.18 1.68 5.98
C SER A 183 0.75 0.52 5.18
N THR A 184 0.28 -0.67 5.47
CA THR A 184 0.50 -1.85 4.64
C THR A 184 -0.15 -1.64 3.28
N VAL A 185 0.52 -2.10 2.23
CA VAL A 185 0.00 -2.09 0.86
C VAL A 185 -0.09 -3.53 0.38
N TYR A 186 -1.26 -3.93 -0.06
CA TYR A 186 -1.52 -5.31 -0.45
C TYR A 186 -2.48 -5.41 -1.63
N LEU A 187 -2.64 -6.63 -2.16
CA LEU A 187 -3.48 -6.95 -3.30
C LEU A 187 -4.72 -7.70 -2.83
N THR A 188 -5.89 -7.22 -3.23
CA THR A 188 -7.18 -7.83 -2.90
C THR A 188 -8.14 -7.75 -4.08
N GLU A 189 -9.27 -8.42 -4.00
CA GLU A 189 -10.31 -8.31 -5.03
C GLU A 189 -10.68 -6.85 -5.25
N CYS A 190 -10.83 -6.47 -6.52
CA CYS A 190 -11.22 -5.11 -6.86
C CYS A 190 -12.65 -4.85 -6.40
N VAL A 191 -12.86 -3.79 -5.64
CA VAL A 191 -14.20 -3.35 -5.28
C VAL A 191 -14.95 -2.80 -6.48
N SER A 192 -16.26 -2.89 -6.45
CA SER A 192 -17.10 -2.24 -7.45
C SER A 192 -16.97 -0.71 -7.32
N LEU A 193 -17.01 0.00 -8.45
CA LEU A 193 -17.05 1.48 -8.46
C LEU A 193 -18.23 2.06 -7.68
N LYS A 194 -19.25 1.24 -7.36
CA LYS A 194 -20.42 1.60 -6.55
C LYS A 194 -20.16 1.49 -5.04
N ASP A 195 -19.13 0.74 -4.65
CA ASP A 195 -18.78 0.55 -3.26
C ASP A 195 -18.04 1.78 -2.74
N LYS A 196 -18.45 2.28 -1.59
CA LYS A 196 -17.83 3.46 -0.97
C LYS A 196 -16.52 3.14 -0.23
N THR A 197 -15.79 2.12 -0.65
CA THR A 197 -14.50 1.77 -0.06
C THR A 197 -13.41 2.61 -0.70
N TYR A 198 -12.78 3.43 0.11
CA TYR A 198 -11.77 4.40 -0.36
C TYR A 198 -10.34 3.84 -0.32
N ASP A 199 -10.14 2.68 0.25
CA ASP A 199 -8.84 2.06 0.51
C ASP A 199 -8.16 1.44 -0.72
N GLN A 200 -8.84 1.38 -1.86
CA GLN A 200 -8.29 0.98 -3.16
C GLN A 200 -8.14 2.17 -4.13
N ILE A 201 -8.52 3.37 -3.71
CA ILE A 201 -8.43 4.55 -4.55
C ILE A 201 -7.12 5.26 -4.32
N TRP A 202 -6.40 5.46 -5.42
CA TRP A 202 -5.12 6.13 -5.47
C TRP A 202 -5.22 7.38 -6.33
N TYR A 203 -4.44 8.38 -6.01
CA TYR A 203 -4.32 9.62 -6.77
C TYR A 203 -2.92 9.71 -7.38
N ILE A 204 -2.85 9.99 -8.67
CA ILE A 204 -1.60 10.26 -9.36
C ILE A 204 -1.35 11.77 -9.27
N ALA A 205 -0.54 12.15 -8.30
CA ALA A 205 -0.24 13.54 -7.98
C ALA A 205 1.11 13.98 -8.60
N PRO A 206 1.40 15.28 -8.69
CA PRO A 206 2.74 15.76 -8.99
C PRO A 206 3.78 15.18 -8.03
N ALA A 207 5.02 15.06 -8.51
CA ALA A 207 6.12 14.55 -7.68
C ALA A 207 6.30 15.38 -6.41
N LEU A 208 6.41 14.71 -5.28
CA LEU A 208 6.77 15.36 -4.03
C LEU A 208 8.27 15.64 -4.04
N THR A 209 8.62 16.90 -4.01
CA THR A 209 9.99 17.35 -3.82
C THR A 209 10.23 17.65 -2.35
N ASN A 210 11.46 17.53 -1.89
CA ASN A 210 11.82 18.02 -0.57
C ASN A 210 11.73 19.55 -0.60
N THR A 211 10.68 20.10 -0.01
CA THR A 211 10.59 21.54 0.22
C THR A 211 11.61 21.91 1.27
N ILE A 212 12.52 22.80 0.92
CA ILE A 212 13.33 23.48 1.92
C ILE A 212 12.33 24.30 2.73
N PRO A 213 12.28 24.17 4.09
CA PRO A 213 11.48 25.06 4.88
C PRO A 213 11.86 26.50 4.55
N LEU A 214 10.88 27.35 4.26
CA LEU A 214 11.13 28.76 4.14
C LEU A 214 11.69 29.25 5.47
N PRO A 215 12.75 30.09 5.46
CA PRO A 215 13.36 30.63 6.66
C PRO A 215 12.37 31.47 7.47
#